data_7f63cad70b1e6641bf5b635d671c1374
#
_entry.id   7f63cad70b1e6641bf5b635d671c1374
#
_cell.length_a   1.000
_cell.length_b   1.000
_cell.length_c   1.000
_cell.angle_alpha   90.00
_cell.angle_beta   90.00
_cell.angle_gamma   90.00
#
_symmetry.space_group_name_H-M   'P 1'
#
loop_
_entity.id
_entity.type
_entity.pdbx_description
1 polymer ?
#
loop_
_entity_poly.entity_id
_entity_poly.type
_entity_poly.pdbx_seq_one_letter_code
_entity_poly.pdbx_strand_id
1 'polypeptide(L)'
;MTEKGTTVFPRNDDGDPVIWDYQLKGFMKDACGALRRVPGTLSSKCKAYKKVIDGTIFIKERAVPFQLPEGGEVGICERPLRADTPQGARVALARSETVPAGTKIRFTLVVMNKSDWPLVQEWLDYGQFRGIGQWRNSGKGRFEWTDGSEPE
;
A
#
# COMPACT_ATOMS: atom_id res chain seq x y z
N MET A 1 1.82 8.22 30.37
CA MET A 1 1.71 7.63 29.02
C MET A 1 1.12 8.66 28.07
N THR A 2 1.83 9.00 27.05
CA THR A 2 1.36 10.01 26.11
C THR A 2 0.43 9.35 25.10
N GLU A 3 -0.81 9.77 25.07
CA GLU A 3 -1.75 9.32 24.06
C GLU A 3 -1.42 9.96 22.73
N LYS A 4 -1.10 9.14 21.74
CA LYS A 4 -0.95 9.63 20.38
C LYS A 4 -2.30 9.61 19.68
N GLY A 5 -2.55 10.58 18.83
CA GLY A 5 -3.75 10.61 18.02
C GLY A 5 -3.88 9.38 17.13
N THR A 6 -5.10 9.13 16.68
CA THR A 6 -5.38 8.04 15.75
C THR A 6 -4.97 8.45 14.32
N THR A 7 -4.21 7.58 13.66
CA THR A 7 -3.95 7.75 12.23
C THR A 7 -5.19 7.36 11.46
N VAL A 8 -5.68 8.26 10.63
CA VAL A 8 -6.92 8.06 9.88
C VAL A 8 -6.64 8.01 8.40
N PHE A 9 -7.51 7.32 7.66
CA PHE A 9 -7.47 7.38 6.20
C PHE A 9 -7.87 8.77 5.74
N PRO A 10 -7.26 9.28 4.66
CA PRO A 10 -7.83 10.45 4.01
C PRO A 10 -9.24 10.15 3.52
N ARG A 11 -10.05 11.19 3.42
CA ARG A 11 -11.43 11.08 2.97
C ARG A 11 -11.63 11.92 1.70
N ASN A 12 -12.49 11.44 0.82
CA ASN A 12 -12.94 12.23 -0.32
C ASN A 12 -14.09 13.18 0.11
N ASP A 13 -14.63 13.91 -0.85
CA ASP A 13 -15.70 14.88 -0.58
C ASP A 13 -16.99 14.19 -0.09
N ASP A 14 -17.18 12.92 -0.41
CA ASP A 14 -18.32 12.12 0.05
C ASP A 14 -18.10 11.51 1.43
N GLY A 15 -16.92 11.73 2.03
CA GLY A 15 -16.58 11.17 3.33
C GLY A 15 -16.06 9.75 3.30
N ASP A 16 -15.86 9.16 2.12
CA ASP A 16 -15.36 7.81 1.99
C ASP A 16 -13.85 7.75 2.22
N PRO A 17 -13.35 6.72 2.91
CA PRO A 17 -11.91 6.54 3.04
C PRO A 17 -11.28 6.21 1.70
N VAL A 18 -10.14 6.80 1.42
CA VAL A 18 -9.45 6.65 0.15
C VAL A 18 -7.97 6.37 0.36
N ILE A 19 -7.34 5.85 -0.69
CA ILE A 19 -5.89 5.79 -0.81
C ILE A 19 -5.47 6.69 -1.97
N TRP A 20 -4.41 7.47 -1.75
CA TRP A 20 -3.91 8.39 -2.76
C TRP A 20 -3.07 7.66 -3.81
N ASP A 21 -3.03 8.20 -5.01
CA ASP A 21 -2.21 7.68 -6.11
C ASP A 21 -0.73 7.55 -5.73
N TYR A 22 -0.19 8.55 -5.03
CA TYR A 22 1.23 8.50 -4.64
C TYR A 22 1.51 7.41 -3.61
N GLN A 23 0.51 6.99 -2.83
CA GLN A 23 0.66 5.87 -1.91
C GLN A 23 0.79 4.55 -2.67
N LEU A 24 0.04 4.40 -3.77
CA LEU A 24 0.16 3.24 -4.65
C LEU A 24 1.51 3.22 -5.36
N LYS A 25 1.98 4.37 -5.82
CA LYS A 25 3.33 4.48 -6.37
C LYS A 25 4.41 4.16 -5.33
N GLY A 26 4.20 4.61 -4.09
CA GLY A 26 5.10 4.31 -2.98
C GLY A 26 5.20 2.80 -2.72
N PHE A 27 4.09 2.09 -2.82
CA PHE A 27 4.09 0.63 -2.75
C PHE A 27 4.96 0.02 -3.85
N MET A 28 4.81 0.49 -5.09
CA MET A 28 5.61 -0.03 -6.20
C MET A 28 7.10 0.22 -6.02
N LYS A 29 7.47 1.39 -5.52
CA LYS A 29 8.87 1.71 -5.21
C LYS A 29 9.41 0.83 -4.09
N ASP A 30 8.63 0.61 -3.05
CA ASP A 30 9.00 -0.28 -1.95
C ASP A 30 9.19 -1.71 -2.43
N ALA A 31 8.26 -2.22 -3.24
CA ALA A 31 8.32 -3.56 -3.79
C ALA A 31 9.55 -3.75 -4.68
N CYS A 32 9.78 -2.83 -5.60
CA CYS A 32 10.93 -2.91 -6.50
C CYS A 32 12.24 -2.80 -5.71
N GLY A 33 12.30 -1.89 -4.75
CA GLY A 33 13.49 -1.71 -3.91
C GLY A 33 13.86 -2.97 -3.14
N ALA A 34 12.87 -3.70 -2.65
CA ALA A 34 13.09 -4.97 -1.95
C ALA A 34 13.49 -6.08 -2.93
N LEU A 35 12.76 -6.21 -4.03
CA LEU A 35 12.95 -7.30 -4.99
C LEU A 35 14.24 -7.16 -5.81
N ARG A 36 14.78 -5.95 -5.94
CA ARG A 36 16.05 -5.74 -6.63
C ARG A 36 17.20 -6.56 -6.05
N ARG A 37 17.11 -6.89 -4.78
CA ARG A 37 18.12 -7.67 -4.07
C ARG A 37 17.91 -9.19 -4.20
N VAL A 38 16.84 -9.59 -4.86
CA VAL A 38 16.51 -11.01 -5.03
C VAL A 38 16.92 -11.46 -6.43
N PRO A 39 17.92 -12.35 -6.56
CA PRO A 39 18.35 -12.82 -7.88
C PRO A 39 17.20 -13.52 -8.61
N GLY A 40 17.16 -13.35 -9.90
CA GLY A 40 16.15 -13.98 -10.75
C GLY A 40 14.86 -13.21 -10.91
N THR A 41 14.69 -12.10 -10.19
CA THR A 41 13.52 -11.25 -10.35
C THR A 41 13.72 -10.26 -11.52
N LEU A 42 12.61 -9.80 -12.08
CA LEU A 42 12.66 -8.74 -13.09
C LEU A 42 13.16 -7.42 -12.46
N SER A 43 12.80 -7.19 -11.21
CA SER A 43 13.23 -5.99 -10.49
C SER A 43 14.74 -5.93 -10.29
N SER A 44 15.42 -7.08 -10.19
CA SER A 44 16.86 -7.12 -10.05
C SER A 44 17.60 -6.56 -11.27
N LYS A 45 16.94 -6.52 -12.40
CA LYS A 45 17.47 -5.99 -13.68
C LYS A 45 17.01 -4.56 -13.95
N CYS A 46 16.13 -4.02 -13.15
CA CYS A 46 15.58 -2.68 -13.35
C CYS A 46 16.54 -1.62 -12.80
N LYS A 47 17.09 -0.83 -13.70
CA LYS A 47 17.95 0.30 -13.32
C LYS A 47 17.11 1.55 -13.18
N ALA A 48 17.46 2.41 -12.21
CA ALA A 48 16.78 3.69 -12.00
C ALA A 48 15.27 3.53 -11.84
N TYR A 49 14.85 2.55 -11.05
CA TYR A 49 13.43 2.18 -10.92
C TYR A 49 12.55 3.34 -10.43
N LYS A 50 13.09 4.22 -9.60
CA LYS A 50 12.33 5.38 -9.11
C LYS A 50 11.96 6.32 -10.25
N LYS A 51 12.88 6.52 -11.20
CA LYS A 51 12.61 7.34 -12.39
C LYS A 51 11.61 6.67 -13.32
N VAL A 52 11.69 5.35 -13.46
CA VAL A 52 10.72 4.59 -14.26
C VAL A 52 9.32 4.74 -13.68
N ILE A 53 9.18 4.54 -12.38
CA ILE A 53 7.88 4.63 -11.72
C ILE A 53 7.34 6.05 -11.76
N ASP A 54 8.16 7.06 -11.46
CA ASP A 54 7.72 8.45 -11.44
C ASP A 54 7.40 8.99 -12.83
N GLY A 55 8.12 8.53 -13.86
CA GLY A 55 8.04 9.11 -15.19
C GLY A 55 7.19 8.36 -16.19
N THR A 56 6.95 7.06 -15.99
CA THR A 56 6.30 6.23 -17.01
C THR A 56 5.18 5.34 -16.48
N ILE A 57 4.96 5.30 -15.18
CA ILE A 57 3.89 4.51 -14.57
C ILE A 57 3.02 5.45 -13.76
N PHE A 58 1.73 5.50 -14.09
CA PHE A 58 0.80 6.42 -13.46
C PHE A 58 -0.44 5.70 -12.98
N ILE A 59 -1.05 6.24 -11.93
CA ILE A 59 -2.39 5.87 -11.51
C ILE A 59 -3.32 6.99 -11.99
N LYS A 60 -4.32 6.64 -12.77
CA LYS A 60 -5.23 7.62 -13.38
C LYS A 60 -6.04 8.36 -12.34
N GLU A 61 -6.52 7.65 -11.32
CA GLU A 61 -7.31 8.23 -10.25
C GLU A 61 -6.39 8.90 -9.21
N ARG A 62 -6.70 10.12 -8.82
CA ARG A 62 -5.97 10.83 -7.76
C ARG A 62 -6.24 10.20 -6.39
N ALA A 63 -7.49 9.83 -6.14
CA ALA A 63 -7.94 9.22 -4.90
C ALA A 63 -8.76 7.99 -5.24
N VAL A 64 -8.41 6.86 -4.65
CA VAL A 64 -9.06 5.57 -4.90
C VAL A 64 -9.87 5.19 -3.66
N PRO A 65 -11.21 5.17 -3.75
CA PRO A 65 -12.03 4.80 -2.60
C PRO A 65 -11.86 3.33 -2.24
N PHE A 66 -11.91 3.04 -0.94
CA PHE A 66 -12.00 1.68 -0.46
C PHE A 66 -13.43 1.18 -0.64
N GLN A 67 -13.57 0.00 -1.23
CA GLN A 67 -14.85 -0.68 -1.37
C GLN A 67 -14.95 -1.71 -0.25
N LEU A 68 -15.66 -1.37 0.81
CA LEU A 68 -15.82 -2.25 1.96
C LEU A 68 -16.72 -3.44 1.60
N PRO A 69 -16.48 -4.62 2.18
CA PRO A 69 -17.41 -5.74 1.98
C PRO A 69 -18.74 -5.43 2.62
N GLU A 70 -19.78 -6.14 2.19
CA GLU A 70 -21.12 -6.00 2.76
C GLU A 70 -21.07 -6.19 4.27
N GLY A 71 -21.64 -5.24 5.02
CA GLY A 71 -21.60 -5.24 6.48
C GLY A 71 -20.28 -4.84 7.09
N GLY A 72 -19.27 -4.52 6.27
CA GLY A 72 -17.96 -4.12 6.75
C GLY A 72 -17.91 -2.64 7.11
N GLU A 73 -17.15 -2.33 8.12
CA GLU A 73 -16.95 -0.97 8.60
C GLU A 73 -15.46 -0.68 8.80
N VAL A 74 -15.10 0.59 8.71
CA VAL A 74 -13.76 1.04 9.09
C VAL A 74 -13.61 0.82 10.58
N GLY A 75 -12.58 0.10 10.96
CA GLY A 75 -12.28 -0.18 12.35
C GLY A 75 -11.05 0.57 12.82
N ILE A 76 -10.65 0.29 14.05
CA ILE A 76 -9.43 0.85 14.63
C ILE A 76 -8.58 -0.31 15.13
N CYS A 77 -7.33 -0.32 14.71
CA CYS A 77 -6.33 -1.23 15.22
C CYS A 77 -5.44 -0.49 16.20
N GLU A 78 -5.27 -1.06 17.37
CA GLU A 78 -4.49 -0.46 18.44
C GLU A 78 -3.37 -1.40 18.82
N ARG A 79 -2.14 -0.87 18.92
CA ARG A 79 -0.98 -1.67 19.29
C ARG A 79 -0.08 -0.89 20.24
N PRO A 80 0.43 -1.54 21.28
CA PRO A 80 1.47 -0.93 22.09
C PRO A 80 2.79 -0.90 21.30
N LEU A 81 3.44 0.25 21.31
CA LEU A 81 4.79 0.43 20.77
C LEU A 81 5.72 0.69 21.92
N ARG A 82 6.78 -0.11 22.02
CA ARG A 82 7.81 0.05 23.03
C ARG A 82 9.01 0.72 22.41
N ALA A 83 9.47 1.79 23.06
CA ALA A 83 10.68 2.47 22.68
C ALA A 83 11.61 2.58 23.86
N ASP A 84 12.88 2.25 23.68
CA ASP A 84 13.90 2.43 24.70
C ASP A 84 14.37 3.88 24.65
N THR A 85 14.35 4.53 25.82
CA THR A 85 14.82 5.90 25.96
C THR A 85 15.94 5.95 27.02
N PRO A 86 16.74 7.04 27.08
CA PRO A 86 17.74 7.19 28.14
C PRO A 86 17.16 7.12 29.55
N GLN A 87 15.86 7.42 29.72
CA GLN A 87 15.17 7.34 31.00
C GLN A 87 14.48 5.99 31.22
N GLY A 88 14.72 4.99 30.37
CA GLY A 88 14.11 3.69 30.42
C GLY A 88 13.13 3.43 29.30
N ALA A 89 12.54 2.24 29.29
CA ALA A 89 11.57 1.86 28.27
C ALA A 89 10.25 2.63 28.45
N ARG A 90 9.71 3.13 27.33
CA ARG A 90 8.39 3.76 27.32
C ARG A 90 7.47 3.01 26.35
N VAL A 91 6.21 2.90 26.73
CA VAL A 91 5.17 2.28 25.92
C VAL A 91 4.21 3.37 25.48
N ALA A 92 3.99 3.46 24.17
CA ALA A 92 2.99 4.34 23.58
C ALA A 92 1.97 3.48 22.85
N LEU A 93 0.71 3.91 22.86
CA LEU A 93 -0.33 3.25 22.08
C LEU A 93 -0.39 3.87 20.69
N ALA A 94 -0.22 3.04 19.67
CA ALA A 94 -0.41 3.43 18.28
C ALA A 94 -1.80 2.98 17.83
N ARG A 95 -2.58 3.90 17.31
CA ARG A 95 -3.93 3.65 16.82
C ARG A 95 -4.02 4.03 15.36
N SER A 96 -4.62 3.17 14.56
CA SER A 96 -4.82 3.44 13.14
C SER A 96 -6.17 2.93 12.70
N GLU A 97 -6.82 3.67 11.81
CA GLU A 97 -7.98 3.13 11.12
C GLU A 97 -7.57 1.96 10.25
N THR A 98 -8.45 0.95 10.18
CA THR A 98 -8.25 -0.23 9.34
C THR A 98 -9.50 -0.51 8.55
N VAL A 99 -9.32 -1.22 7.44
CA VAL A 99 -10.43 -1.77 6.66
C VAL A 99 -10.46 -3.28 6.88
N PRO A 100 -11.67 -3.88 6.90
CA PRO A 100 -11.78 -5.33 7.12
C PRO A 100 -11.28 -6.12 5.92
N ALA A 101 -10.99 -7.41 6.16
CA ALA A 101 -10.69 -8.34 5.08
C ALA A 101 -11.85 -8.37 4.09
N GLY A 102 -11.54 -8.49 2.82
CA GLY A 102 -12.54 -8.41 1.75
C GLY A 102 -12.72 -7.00 1.18
N THR A 103 -12.12 -6.00 1.77
CA THR A 103 -12.09 -4.65 1.20
C THR A 103 -11.32 -4.65 -0.11
N LYS A 104 -11.84 -3.94 -1.10
CA LYS A 104 -11.24 -3.86 -2.43
C LYS A 104 -10.96 -2.42 -2.80
N ILE A 105 -9.97 -2.24 -3.65
CA ILE A 105 -9.76 -0.98 -4.36
C ILE A 105 -9.68 -1.29 -5.85
N ARG A 106 -10.14 -0.35 -6.65
CA ARG A 106 -10.05 -0.46 -8.10
C ARG A 106 -9.44 0.82 -8.64
N PHE A 107 -8.39 0.67 -9.38
CA PHE A 107 -7.69 1.82 -9.98
C PHE A 107 -7.15 1.44 -11.34
N THR A 108 -6.86 2.47 -12.13
CA THR A 108 -6.36 2.29 -13.47
C THR A 108 -4.88 2.62 -13.51
N LEU A 109 -4.09 1.64 -13.93
CA LEU A 109 -2.65 1.83 -14.16
C LEU A 109 -2.42 2.21 -15.61
N VAL A 110 -1.61 3.23 -15.80
CA VAL A 110 -1.09 3.60 -17.11
C VAL A 110 0.39 3.25 -17.13
N VAL A 111 0.73 2.24 -17.88
CA VAL A 111 2.13 1.79 -18.05
C VAL A 111 2.54 2.17 -19.47
N MET A 112 3.28 3.26 -19.59
CA MET A 112 3.60 3.84 -20.90
C MET A 112 4.48 2.92 -21.74
N ASN A 113 5.43 2.24 -21.10
CA ASN A 113 6.24 1.24 -21.76
C ASN A 113 5.65 -0.14 -21.48
N LYS A 114 5.01 -0.72 -22.50
CA LYS A 114 4.31 -2.00 -22.33
C LYS A 114 5.23 -3.14 -21.87
N SER A 115 6.51 -3.06 -22.15
CA SER A 115 7.47 -4.06 -21.68
C SER A 115 7.68 -4.01 -20.16
N ASP A 116 7.24 -2.96 -19.49
CA ASP A 116 7.30 -2.86 -18.04
C ASP A 116 6.09 -3.51 -17.35
N TRP A 117 5.08 -3.93 -18.08
CA TRP A 117 3.91 -4.56 -17.46
C TRP A 117 4.25 -5.81 -16.64
N PRO A 118 5.07 -6.74 -17.14
CA PRO A 118 5.48 -7.88 -16.33
C PRO A 118 6.21 -7.47 -15.03
N LEU A 119 6.97 -6.39 -15.08
CA LEU A 119 7.64 -5.85 -13.92
C LEU A 119 6.63 -5.35 -12.87
N VAL A 120 5.61 -4.63 -13.32
CA VAL A 120 4.53 -4.17 -12.44
C VAL A 120 3.78 -5.35 -11.83
N GLN A 121 3.51 -6.38 -12.62
CA GLN A 121 2.86 -7.60 -12.12
C GLN A 121 3.69 -8.26 -11.02
N GLU A 122 5.00 -8.28 -11.16
CA GLU A 122 5.88 -8.81 -10.12
C GLU A 122 5.71 -8.06 -8.80
N TRP A 123 5.61 -6.72 -8.86
CA TRP A 123 5.38 -5.92 -7.67
C TRP A 123 4.02 -6.20 -7.04
N LEU A 124 2.99 -6.32 -7.86
CA LEU A 124 1.64 -6.60 -7.37
C LEU A 124 1.56 -7.99 -6.73
N ASP A 125 2.22 -8.98 -7.31
CA ASP A 125 2.31 -10.32 -6.72
C ASP A 125 3.04 -10.28 -5.37
N TYR A 126 4.05 -9.47 -5.26
CA TYR A 126 4.78 -9.30 -4.01
C TYR A 126 3.91 -8.71 -2.90
N GLY A 127 2.87 -7.96 -3.26
CA GLY A 127 1.94 -7.37 -2.31
C GLY A 127 1.21 -8.37 -1.43
N GLN A 128 1.05 -9.62 -1.86
CA GLN A 128 0.44 -10.66 -1.03
C GLN A 128 1.31 -11.03 0.18
N PHE A 129 2.59 -10.72 0.11
CA PHE A 129 3.53 -10.97 1.22
C PHE A 129 3.87 -9.69 1.97
N ARG A 130 4.18 -8.64 1.24
CA ARG A 130 4.65 -7.38 1.80
C ARG A 130 3.50 -6.49 2.28
N GLY A 131 2.42 -6.43 1.49
CA GLY A 131 1.30 -5.55 1.78
C GLY A 131 1.57 -4.09 1.47
N ILE A 132 0.56 -3.28 1.72
CA ILE A 132 0.57 -1.84 1.53
C ILE A 132 0.08 -1.17 2.82
N GLY A 133 0.55 0.05 3.05
CA GLY A 133 0.10 0.84 4.18
C GLY A 133 1.10 0.85 5.33
N GLN A 134 0.68 1.52 6.40
CA GLN A 134 1.58 1.89 7.49
C GLN A 134 2.09 0.69 8.30
N TRP A 135 1.24 -0.32 8.52
CA TRP A 135 1.59 -1.44 9.39
C TRP A 135 1.92 -2.72 8.63
N ARG A 136 2.49 -2.59 7.45
CA ARG A 136 2.83 -3.75 6.63
C ARG A 136 3.88 -4.66 7.27
N ASN A 137 4.78 -4.11 8.06
CA ASN A 137 5.78 -4.91 8.79
C ASN A 137 5.15 -5.79 9.87
N SER A 138 3.92 -5.48 10.27
CA SER A 138 3.15 -6.29 11.22
C SER A 138 2.20 -7.26 10.51
N GLY A 139 2.33 -7.41 9.20
CA GLY A 139 1.49 -8.30 8.41
C GLY A 139 0.17 -7.69 7.98
N LYS A 140 0.00 -6.39 8.16
CA LYS A 140 -1.19 -5.68 7.70
C LYS A 140 -1.05 -5.24 6.25
N GLY A 141 -2.19 -5.07 5.57
CA GLY A 141 -2.22 -4.53 4.22
C GLY A 141 -1.89 -5.51 3.11
N ARG A 142 -1.77 -6.79 3.40
CA ARG A 142 -1.55 -7.80 2.36
C ARG A 142 -2.75 -7.88 1.44
N PHE A 143 -2.51 -8.12 0.18
CA PHE A 143 -3.58 -8.14 -0.81
C PHE A 143 -3.31 -9.12 -1.93
N GLU A 144 -4.38 -9.47 -2.64
CA GLU A 144 -4.33 -10.16 -3.92
C GLU A 144 -4.85 -9.19 -4.98
N TRP A 145 -4.47 -9.42 -6.21
CA TRP A 145 -4.90 -8.57 -7.31
C TRP A 145 -5.38 -9.39 -8.48
N THR A 146 -6.24 -8.79 -9.27
CA THR A 146 -6.65 -9.34 -10.56
C THR A 146 -6.61 -8.23 -11.59
N ASP A 147 -6.38 -8.61 -12.83
CA ASP A 147 -6.53 -7.67 -13.93
C ASP A 147 -8.02 -7.41 -14.09
N GLY A 148 -8.43 -6.21 -13.67
CA GLY A 148 -9.84 -5.84 -13.67
C GLY A 148 -10.35 -5.33 -15.00
N SER A 149 -9.63 -5.58 -16.09
CA SER A 149 -10.16 -5.26 -17.42
C SER A 149 -11.36 -6.16 -17.65
N GLU A 150 -12.54 -5.63 -17.37
CA GLU A 150 -13.75 -6.39 -17.57
C GLU A 150 -14.02 -6.57 -19.05
N PRO A 151 -14.41 -7.77 -19.43
CA PRO A 151 -15.00 -7.93 -20.74
C PRO A 151 -16.26 -7.07 -20.77
N GLU A 152 -16.28 -6.16 -21.67
CA GLU A 152 -17.45 -5.32 -21.88
C GLU A 152 -18.59 -6.11 -22.54
#